data_f6f812977af04d4b83efecf3b8341e0f
#
_entry.id   f6f812977af04d4b83efecf3b8341e0f
#
_cell.length_a   1.000
_cell.length_b   1.000
_cell.length_c   1.000
_cell.angle_alpha   90.00
_cell.angle_beta   90.00
_cell.angle_gamma   90.00
#
_symmetry.space_group_name_H-M   'P 1'
#
loop_
_entity.id
_entity.type
_entity.pdbx_description
1 polymer ?
#
loop_
_entity_poly.entity_id
_entity_poly.type
_entity_poly.pdbx_seq_one_letter_code
_entity_poly.pdbx_strand_id
1 'polypeptide(L)'
;MSLSIKTPLVESLPLSRLNETKVLMKMEAAQPPGSFKIRGIGYACEQHVARGARRFISSSGGNAGLAVAYAGRRLNMPVVVVVPETTSERAKHLLGLEGAEVIVHGTSWDEANKLALSLITEQDAFLHPFDDPLLWHGHGSMIDEVVAEGVCPDAVILSVGGGGLLAGVDQGLRRNGLGTIPIYAAETEGMASFHA
;
A
#
# COMPACT_ATOMS: atom_id res chain seq x y z
N MET A 1 13.52 4.81 -11.37
CA MET A 1 12.80 6.05 -10.99
C MET A 1 11.68 5.60 -10.08
N SER A 2 11.60 6.06 -8.83
CA SER A 2 10.57 5.58 -7.89
C SER A 2 9.16 5.86 -8.41
N LEU A 3 8.26 4.90 -8.28
CA LEU A 3 6.86 5.04 -8.67
C LEU A 3 6.04 5.83 -7.66
N SER A 4 6.50 5.90 -6.41
CA SER A 4 5.96 6.80 -5.40
C SER A 4 6.67 8.15 -5.41
N ILE A 5 6.02 9.15 -4.84
CA ILE A 5 6.59 10.49 -4.65
C ILE A 5 6.85 10.75 -3.17
N LYS A 6 7.78 11.67 -2.88
CA LYS A 6 7.89 12.23 -1.54
C LYS A 6 6.63 13.05 -1.25
N THR A 7 5.95 12.71 -0.16
CA THR A 7 4.71 13.42 0.23
C THR A 7 5.00 14.47 1.30
N PRO A 8 4.17 15.53 1.39
CA PRO A 8 4.32 16.53 2.45
C PRO A 8 4.16 15.95 3.84
N LEU A 9 4.93 16.49 4.79
CA LEU A 9 4.74 16.32 6.22
C LEU A 9 4.18 17.64 6.78
N VAL A 10 2.93 17.68 7.21
CA VAL A 10 2.18 18.90 7.52
C VAL A 10 1.72 18.89 8.97
N GLU A 11 1.89 19.98 9.69
CA GLU A 11 1.31 20.12 11.02
C GLU A 11 -0.22 20.27 10.94
N SER A 12 -0.93 19.48 11.71
CA SER A 12 -2.36 19.65 11.95
C SER A 12 -2.58 20.55 13.16
N LEU A 13 -2.73 21.83 12.94
CA LEU A 13 -2.92 22.78 14.02
C LEU A 13 -4.13 22.46 14.93
N PRO A 14 -5.30 22.01 14.39
CA PRO A 14 -6.41 21.58 15.27
C PRO A 14 -6.05 20.40 16.18
N LEU A 15 -5.39 19.38 15.65
CA LEU A 15 -4.98 18.21 16.43
C LEU A 15 -3.86 18.57 17.43
N SER A 16 -2.92 19.42 17.04
CA SER A 16 -1.84 19.88 17.91
C SER A 16 -2.40 20.63 19.13
N ARG A 17 -3.39 21.49 18.91
CA ARG A 17 -4.06 22.23 19.99
C ARG A 17 -4.88 21.32 20.90
N LEU A 18 -5.62 20.35 20.30
CA LEU A 18 -6.45 19.41 21.05
C LEU A 18 -5.64 18.53 22.00
N ASN A 19 -4.45 18.13 21.56
CA ASN A 19 -3.59 17.20 22.30
C ASN A 19 -2.42 17.88 23.03
N GLU A 20 -2.36 19.21 23.00
CA GLU A 20 -1.28 20.01 23.62
C GLU A 20 0.13 19.54 23.20
N THR A 21 0.26 19.00 22.00
CA THR A 21 1.50 18.50 21.43
C THR A 21 1.52 18.68 19.92
N LYS A 22 2.70 18.69 19.30
CA LYS A 22 2.83 18.85 17.87
C LYS A 22 2.39 17.57 17.14
N VAL A 23 1.31 17.64 16.37
CA VAL A 23 0.81 16.55 15.54
C VAL A 23 1.13 16.82 14.07
N LEU A 24 1.96 15.96 13.49
CA LEU A 24 2.35 15.98 12.08
C LEU A 24 1.61 14.90 11.29
N MET A 25 1.11 15.24 10.12
CA MET A 25 0.45 14.32 9.20
C MET A 25 1.32 14.08 7.98
N LYS A 26 1.67 12.82 7.71
CA LYS A 26 2.28 12.39 6.46
C LYS A 26 1.19 12.20 5.41
N MET A 27 1.17 13.06 4.39
CA MET A 27 0.03 13.22 3.47
C MET A 27 0.02 12.16 2.36
N GLU A 28 -0.16 10.90 2.71
CA GLU A 28 -0.12 9.78 1.75
C GLU A 28 -1.29 9.76 0.74
N ALA A 29 -2.35 10.51 0.97
CA ALA A 29 -3.39 10.73 -0.03
C ALA A 29 -2.89 11.55 -1.24
N ALA A 30 -1.75 12.23 -1.12
CA ALA A 30 -1.12 12.95 -2.22
C ALA A 30 -0.31 12.05 -3.17
N GLN A 31 -0.17 10.77 -2.89
CA GLN A 31 0.45 9.82 -3.82
C GLN A 31 -0.35 9.74 -5.13
N PRO A 32 0.30 9.51 -6.30
CA PRO A 32 -0.39 9.51 -7.60
C PRO A 32 -1.63 8.62 -7.66
N PRO A 33 -1.65 7.36 -7.15
CA PRO A 33 -2.87 6.55 -7.09
C PRO A 33 -3.69 6.80 -5.82
N GLY A 34 -3.47 7.88 -5.07
CA GLY A 34 -4.30 8.35 -3.97
C GLY A 34 -4.06 7.67 -2.62
N SER A 35 -3.03 6.85 -2.44
CA SER A 35 -2.75 6.20 -1.16
C SER A 35 -1.30 5.74 -1.00
N PHE A 36 -0.90 5.47 0.25
CA PHE A 36 0.44 4.95 0.60
C PHE A 36 0.78 3.62 -0.10
N LYS A 37 -0.21 2.89 -0.60
CA LYS A 37 -0.02 1.56 -1.20
C LYS A 37 1.04 1.55 -2.31
N ILE A 38 1.16 2.62 -3.06
CA ILE A 38 2.14 2.72 -4.15
C ILE A 38 3.60 2.65 -3.65
N ARG A 39 3.90 3.00 -2.41
CA ARG A 39 5.25 2.90 -1.86
C ARG A 39 5.75 1.45 -1.85
N GLY A 40 4.96 0.56 -1.25
CA GLY A 40 5.29 -0.87 -1.19
C GLY A 40 5.07 -1.56 -2.52
N ILE A 41 3.89 -1.41 -3.11
CA ILE A 41 3.55 -2.05 -4.38
C ILE A 41 4.45 -1.58 -5.52
N GLY A 42 4.75 -0.28 -5.59
CA GLY A 42 5.67 0.24 -6.60
C GLY A 42 7.06 -0.38 -6.48
N TYR A 43 7.61 -0.44 -5.26
CA TYR A 43 8.88 -1.09 -5.00
C TYR A 43 8.85 -2.58 -5.38
N ALA A 44 7.82 -3.32 -4.95
CA ALA A 44 7.67 -4.74 -5.30
C ALA A 44 7.58 -4.96 -6.81
N CYS A 45 6.80 -4.15 -7.54
CA CYS A 45 6.70 -4.21 -9.00
C CYS A 45 8.07 -3.98 -9.66
N GLU A 46 8.84 -2.98 -9.24
CA GLU A 46 10.19 -2.72 -9.76
C GLU A 46 11.12 -3.94 -9.52
N GLN A 47 11.06 -4.55 -8.32
CA GLN A 47 11.83 -5.75 -8.01
C GLN A 47 11.43 -6.96 -8.86
N HIS A 48 10.14 -7.17 -9.08
CA HIS A 48 9.66 -8.26 -9.94
C HIS A 48 10.06 -8.07 -11.40
N VAL A 49 9.98 -6.86 -11.94
CA VAL A 49 10.48 -6.57 -13.30
C VAL A 49 11.98 -6.85 -13.40
N ALA A 50 12.77 -6.43 -12.42
CA ALA A 50 14.21 -6.71 -12.39
C ALA A 50 14.53 -8.22 -12.34
N ARG A 51 13.61 -9.04 -11.81
CA ARG A 51 13.70 -10.50 -11.77
C ARG A 51 13.11 -11.18 -13.00
N GLY A 52 12.64 -10.42 -14.00
CA GLY A 52 12.15 -10.94 -15.27
C GLY A 52 10.63 -11.16 -15.36
N ALA A 53 9.85 -10.67 -14.40
CA ALA A 53 8.39 -10.72 -14.51
C ALA A 53 7.92 -9.96 -15.76
N ARG A 54 6.87 -10.48 -16.41
CA ARG A 54 6.28 -9.93 -17.62
C ARG A 54 4.82 -9.52 -17.49
N ARG A 55 4.18 -9.87 -16.38
CA ARG A 55 2.79 -9.47 -16.07
C ARG A 55 2.60 -9.40 -14.56
N PHE A 56 1.74 -8.50 -14.11
CA PHE A 56 1.31 -8.41 -12.72
C PHE A 56 -0.10 -8.93 -12.56
N ILE A 57 -0.32 -9.66 -11.46
CA ILE A 57 -1.64 -10.16 -11.07
C ILE A 57 -1.93 -9.69 -9.65
N SER A 58 -3.15 -9.24 -9.39
CA SER A 58 -3.63 -8.81 -8.08
C SER A 58 -5.09 -9.22 -7.87
N SER A 59 -5.48 -9.40 -6.60
CA SER A 59 -6.86 -9.74 -6.20
C SER A 59 -7.56 -8.61 -5.45
N SER A 60 -7.10 -7.37 -5.58
CA SER A 60 -7.65 -6.24 -4.83
C SER A 60 -8.37 -5.23 -5.72
N GLY A 61 -9.66 -5.01 -5.47
CA GLY A 61 -10.45 -3.92 -6.09
C GLY A 61 -10.25 -2.55 -5.45
N GLY A 62 -9.45 -2.44 -4.37
CA GLY A 62 -9.21 -1.20 -3.64
C GLY A 62 -7.86 -0.55 -3.95
N ASN A 63 -7.33 0.19 -2.97
CA ASN A 63 -6.08 0.94 -3.09
C ASN A 63 -4.87 0.10 -3.51
N ALA A 64 -4.82 -1.18 -3.12
CA ALA A 64 -3.73 -2.07 -3.53
C ALA A 64 -3.80 -2.39 -5.03
N GLY A 65 -4.95 -2.82 -5.54
CA GLY A 65 -5.12 -3.08 -6.97
C GLY A 65 -4.90 -1.83 -7.82
N LEU A 66 -5.38 -0.66 -7.37
CA LEU A 66 -5.14 0.59 -8.06
C LEU A 66 -3.64 0.95 -8.11
N ALA A 67 -2.90 0.68 -7.04
CA ALA A 67 -1.45 0.86 -7.02
C ALA A 67 -0.73 -0.10 -7.98
N VAL A 68 -1.19 -1.37 -8.10
CA VAL A 68 -0.66 -2.35 -9.07
C VAL A 68 -0.95 -1.89 -10.50
N ALA A 69 -2.19 -1.46 -10.79
CA ALA A 69 -2.58 -0.97 -12.11
C ALA A 69 -1.75 0.26 -12.52
N TYR A 70 -1.62 1.25 -11.62
CA TYR A 70 -0.77 2.41 -11.82
C TYR A 70 0.71 2.01 -12.08
N ALA A 71 1.26 1.11 -11.26
CA ALA A 71 2.63 0.64 -11.42
C ALA A 71 2.83 -0.06 -12.77
N GLY A 72 1.89 -0.91 -13.17
CA GLY A 72 1.92 -1.59 -14.46
C GLY A 72 1.93 -0.61 -15.62
N ARG A 73 1.03 0.37 -15.64
CA ARG A 73 1.02 1.42 -16.66
C ARG A 73 2.35 2.18 -16.73
N ARG A 74 2.93 2.52 -15.59
CA ARG A 74 4.20 3.27 -15.50
C ARG A 74 5.41 2.44 -15.94
N LEU A 75 5.36 1.13 -15.76
CA LEU A 75 6.43 0.19 -16.13
C LEU A 75 6.19 -0.49 -17.50
N ASN A 76 5.12 -0.12 -18.22
CA ASN A 76 4.66 -0.78 -19.45
C ASN A 76 4.47 -2.30 -19.29
N MET A 77 3.91 -2.70 -18.14
CA MET A 77 3.64 -4.10 -17.80
C MET A 77 2.14 -4.38 -17.88
N PRO A 78 1.71 -5.48 -18.51
CA PRO A 78 0.32 -5.92 -18.43
C PRO A 78 -0.10 -6.18 -16.97
N VAL A 79 -1.34 -5.84 -16.64
CA VAL A 79 -1.90 -6.05 -15.30
C VAL A 79 -3.26 -6.73 -15.41
N VAL A 80 -3.46 -7.78 -14.62
CA VAL A 80 -4.76 -8.42 -14.40
C VAL A 80 -5.16 -8.22 -12.94
N VAL A 81 -6.35 -7.68 -12.72
CA VAL A 81 -6.92 -7.53 -11.38
C VAL A 81 -8.21 -8.33 -11.29
N VAL A 82 -8.21 -9.36 -10.46
CA VAL A 82 -9.41 -10.17 -10.19
C VAL A 82 -10.14 -9.59 -8.99
N VAL A 83 -11.42 -9.31 -9.13
CA VAL A 83 -12.23 -8.68 -8.09
C VAL A 83 -13.56 -9.40 -7.89
N PRO A 84 -14.13 -9.41 -6.69
CA PRO A 84 -15.46 -9.99 -6.49
C PRO A 84 -16.57 -9.10 -7.09
N GLU A 85 -17.74 -9.68 -7.29
CA GLU A 85 -18.95 -9.00 -7.79
C GLU A 85 -19.34 -7.79 -6.93
N THR A 86 -19.05 -7.84 -5.63
CA THR A 86 -19.30 -6.76 -4.67
C THR A 86 -18.44 -5.52 -4.87
N THR A 87 -17.41 -5.59 -5.75
CA THR A 87 -16.56 -4.44 -6.07
C THR A 87 -17.36 -3.38 -6.82
N SER A 88 -17.31 -2.14 -6.34
CA SER A 88 -18.08 -1.04 -6.95
C SER A 88 -17.69 -0.77 -8.40
N GLU A 89 -18.64 -0.35 -9.22
CA GLU A 89 -18.39 0.04 -10.62
C GLU A 89 -17.33 1.15 -10.73
N ARG A 90 -17.33 2.09 -9.77
CA ARG A 90 -16.30 3.13 -9.70
C ARG A 90 -14.89 2.54 -9.56
N ALA A 91 -14.72 1.55 -8.69
CA ALA A 91 -13.41 0.91 -8.48
C ALA A 91 -12.96 0.17 -9.75
N LYS A 92 -13.86 -0.61 -10.38
CA LYS A 92 -13.59 -1.30 -11.65
C LYS A 92 -13.21 -0.32 -12.76
N HIS A 93 -13.93 0.80 -12.85
CA HIS A 93 -13.65 1.85 -13.82
C HIS A 93 -12.25 2.48 -13.59
N LEU A 94 -11.89 2.81 -12.34
CA LEU A 94 -10.57 3.37 -12.02
C LEU A 94 -9.43 2.41 -12.38
N LEU A 95 -9.58 1.12 -12.12
CA LEU A 95 -8.62 0.09 -12.53
C LEU A 95 -8.45 0.05 -14.05
N GLY A 96 -9.57 0.11 -14.80
CA GLY A 96 -9.56 0.16 -16.26
C GLY A 96 -8.90 1.43 -16.82
N LEU A 97 -9.08 2.60 -16.18
CA LEU A 97 -8.40 3.84 -16.58
C LEU A 97 -6.87 3.75 -16.45
N GLU A 98 -6.37 2.97 -15.50
CA GLU A 98 -4.94 2.67 -15.37
C GLU A 98 -4.47 1.56 -16.35
N GLY A 99 -5.35 1.04 -17.20
CA GLY A 99 -5.04 0.05 -18.22
C GLY A 99 -5.01 -1.40 -17.73
N ALA A 100 -5.55 -1.68 -16.54
CA ALA A 100 -5.65 -3.06 -16.05
C ALA A 100 -6.82 -3.80 -16.71
N GLU A 101 -6.62 -5.08 -17.02
CA GLU A 101 -7.69 -6.02 -17.30
C GLU A 101 -8.38 -6.38 -15.99
N VAL A 102 -9.68 -6.12 -15.89
CA VAL A 102 -10.48 -6.39 -14.69
C VAL A 102 -11.34 -7.63 -14.91
N ILE A 103 -11.07 -8.67 -14.14
CA ILE A 103 -11.86 -9.90 -14.14
C ILE A 103 -12.76 -9.90 -12.89
N VAL A 104 -14.07 -9.96 -13.10
CA VAL A 104 -15.05 -10.09 -12.01
C VAL A 104 -15.32 -11.55 -11.75
N HIS A 105 -15.08 -12.03 -10.53
CA HIS A 105 -15.26 -13.43 -10.18
C HIS A 105 -15.61 -13.63 -8.70
N GLY A 106 -16.69 -14.37 -8.47
CA GLY A 106 -17.14 -14.76 -7.13
C GLY A 106 -17.77 -13.62 -6.34
N THR A 107 -18.29 -13.98 -5.18
CA THR A 107 -19.02 -13.07 -4.27
C THR A 107 -18.13 -12.54 -3.14
N SER A 108 -16.96 -13.15 -2.94
CA SER A 108 -16.01 -12.84 -1.87
C SER A 108 -14.60 -12.56 -2.40
N TRP A 109 -13.80 -11.87 -1.58
CA TRP A 109 -12.39 -11.68 -1.88
C TRP A 109 -11.64 -13.02 -2.00
N ASP A 110 -11.97 -14.01 -1.16
CA ASP A 110 -11.33 -15.32 -1.19
C ASP A 110 -11.50 -16.03 -2.54
N GLU A 111 -12.71 -15.97 -3.12
CA GLU A 111 -12.99 -16.54 -4.44
C GLU A 111 -12.20 -15.82 -5.54
N ALA A 112 -12.23 -14.50 -5.53
CA ALA A 112 -11.44 -13.69 -6.47
C ALA A 112 -9.94 -13.97 -6.32
N ASN A 113 -9.43 -14.10 -5.10
CA ASN A 113 -8.02 -14.39 -4.82
C ASN A 113 -7.63 -15.79 -5.31
N LYS A 114 -8.47 -16.81 -5.10
CA LYS A 114 -8.22 -18.17 -5.62
C LYS A 114 -8.10 -18.17 -7.15
N LEU A 115 -9.00 -17.46 -7.84
CA LEU A 115 -8.88 -17.33 -9.30
C LEU A 115 -7.59 -16.59 -9.68
N ALA A 116 -7.28 -15.46 -9.04
CA ALA A 116 -6.06 -14.70 -9.31
C ALA A 116 -4.80 -15.59 -9.18
N LEU A 117 -4.73 -16.39 -8.12
CA LEU A 117 -3.60 -17.31 -7.90
C LEU A 117 -3.54 -18.42 -8.97
N SER A 118 -4.69 -18.90 -9.47
CA SER A 118 -4.74 -19.91 -10.53
C SER A 118 -4.31 -19.42 -11.92
N LEU A 119 -4.30 -18.09 -12.14
CA LEU A 119 -3.87 -17.46 -13.39
C LEU A 119 -2.37 -17.25 -13.47
N ILE A 120 -1.63 -17.50 -12.38
CA ILE A 120 -0.18 -17.25 -12.31
C ILE A 120 0.58 -18.27 -13.14
N THR A 121 1.46 -17.79 -14.01
CA THR A 121 2.44 -18.57 -14.77
C THR A 121 3.86 -18.24 -14.27
N GLU A 122 4.87 -18.94 -14.80
CA GLU A 122 6.29 -18.72 -14.42
C GLU A 122 6.80 -17.28 -14.68
N GLN A 123 6.14 -16.54 -15.59
CA GLN A 123 6.54 -15.18 -15.94
C GLN A 123 5.68 -14.10 -15.24
N ASP A 124 4.79 -14.50 -14.36
CA ASP A 124 3.90 -13.58 -13.66
C ASP A 124 4.39 -13.26 -12.25
N ALA A 125 4.09 -12.06 -11.79
CA ALA A 125 4.26 -11.68 -10.39
C ALA A 125 2.88 -11.41 -9.76
N PHE A 126 2.57 -12.13 -8.70
CA PHE A 126 1.42 -11.85 -7.88
C PHE A 126 1.76 -10.77 -6.85
N LEU A 127 0.99 -9.69 -6.84
CA LEU A 127 1.14 -8.60 -5.89
C LEU A 127 0.13 -8.79 -4.74
N HIS A 128 0.61 -9.32 -3.60
CA HIS A 128 -0.24 -9.44 -2.41
C HIS A 128 -0.64 -8.05 -1.89
N PRO A 129 -1.89 -7.83 -1.40
CA PRO A 129 -2.34 -6.51 -1.01
C PRO A 129 -1.67 -5.93 0.26
N PHE A 130 -1.00 -6.76 1.09
CA PHE A 130 -0.37 -6.31 2.34
C PHE A 130 0.72 -7.24 2.90
N ASP A 131 0.70 -8.54 2.63
CA ASP A 131 1.60 -9.52 3.27
C ASP A 131 2.73 -9.93 2.31
N ASP A 132 3.75 -9.08 2.22
CA ASP A 132 4.96 -9.33 1.43
C ASP A 132 6.09 -8.42 1.95
N PRO A 133 7.27 -8.97 2.27
CA PRO A 133 8.43 -8.20 2.73
C PRO A 133 8.86 -7.07 1.79
N LEU A 134 8.67 -7.20 0.46
CA LEU A 134 8.95 -6.14 -0.49
C LEU A 134 8.01 -4.94 -0.30
N LEU A 135 6.74 -5.21 0.02
CA LEU A 135 5.79 -4.14 0.33
C LEU A 135 6.18 -3.42 1.61
N TRP A 136 6.54 -4.16 2.65
CA TRP A 136 6.92 -3.58 3.94
C TRP A 136 8.16 -2.70 3.79
N HIS A 137 9.17 -3.18 3.05
CA HIS A 137 10.36 -2.39 2.74
C HIS A 137 10.00 -1.05 2.06
N GLY A 138 9.17 -1.10 1.02
CA GLY A 138 8.74 0.10 0.30
C GLY A 138 7.88 1.05 1.16
N HIS A 139 6.97 0.52 1.99
CA HIS A 139 6.18 1.35 2.91
C HIS A 139 7.04 2.07 3.94
N GLY A 140 8.13 1.46 4.41
CA GLY A 140 9.08 2.07 5.33
C GLY A 140 9.70 3.37 4.79
N SER A 141 9.69 3.60 3.47
CA SER A 141 10.24 4.82 2.87
C SER A 141 9.57 6.11 3.37
N MET A 142 8.32 6.05 3.87
CA MET A 142 7.69 7.22 4.46
C MET A 142 8.38 7.69 5.74
N ILE A 143 8.95 6.76 6.53
CA ILE A 143 9.73 7.11 7.73
C ILE A 143 11.09 7.68 7.33
N ASP A 144 11.72 7.15 6.26
CA ASP A 144 12.97 7.73 5.74
C ASP A 144 12.78 9.20 5.36
N GLU A 145 11.63 9.53 4.73
CA GLU A 145 11.30 10.90 4.39
C GLU A 145 11.09 11.79 5.62
N VAL A 146 10.42 11.28 6.67
CA VAL A 146 10.21 12.00 7.94
C VAL A 146 11.56 12.33 8.60
N VAL A 147 12.44 11.33 8.69
CA VAL A 147 13.78 11.50 9.28
C VAL A 147 14.63 12.44 8.43
N ALA A 148 14.57 12.34 7.10
CA ALA A 148 15.28 13.23 6.18
C ALA A 148 14.83 14.70 6.30
N GLU A 149 13.64 14.98 6.82
CA GLU A 149 13.17 16.33 7.17
C GLU A 149 13.61 16.79 8.57
N GLY A 150 14.45 16.02 9.24
CA GLY A 150 14.96 16.34 10.58
C GLY A 150 13.95 16.08 11.71
N VAL A 151 12.89 15.31 11.44
CA VAL A 151 11.86 14.99 12.42
C VAL A 151 12.15 13.65 13.07
N CYS A 152 12.22 13.62 14.40
CA CYS A 152 12.22 12.41 15.21
C CYS A 152 10.85 12.37 15.97
N PRO A 153 9.92 11.50 15.59
CA PRO A 153 8.63 11.44 16.28
C PRO A 153 8.77 10.78 17.65
N ASP A 154 7.97 11.21 18.62
CA ASP A 154 7.83 10.53 19.93
C ASP A 154 6.88 9.31 19.85
N ALA A 155 6.00 9.31 18.85
CA ALA A 155 5.09 8.21 18.55
C ALA A 155 4.63 8.25 17.09
N VAL A 156 4.20 7.12 16.55
CA VAL A 156 3.53 7.02 15.26
C VAL A 156 2.13 6.46 15.46
N ILE A 157 1.13 7.08 14.84
CA ILE A 157 -0.26 6.60 14.85
C ILE A 157 -0.64 6.24 13.43
N LEU A 158 -1.18 5.05 13.23
CA LEU A 158 -1.62 4.57 11.92
C LEU A 158 -2.81 3.61 12.02
N SER A 159 -3.58 3.50 10.95
CA SER A 159 -4.63 2.50 10.85
C SER A 159 -4.07 1.14 10.44
N VAL A 160 -4.62 0.08 11.02
CA VAL A 160 -4.29 -1.32 10.68
C VAL A 160 -5.48 -1.99 10.02
N GLY A 161 -5.24 -2.62 8.87
CA GLY A 161 -6.11 -3.58 8.23
C GLY A 161 -5.34 -4.90 8.11
N GLY A 162 -4.76 -5.19 6.95
CA GLY A 162 -3.91 -6.38 6.76
C GLY A 162 -2.48 -6.29 7.31
N GLY A 163 -2.12 -5.29 8.10
CA GLY A 163 -0.82 -5.19 8.78
C GLY A 163 0.36 -4.66 7.96
N GLY A 164 0.27 -4.60 6.64
CA GLY A 164 1.41 -4.23 5.78
C GLY A 164 1.96 -2.82 6.02
N LEU A 165 1.10 -1.84 6.34
CA LEU A 165 1.54 -0.50 6.71
C LEU A 165 2.29 -0.52 8.04
N LEU A 166 1.74 -1.20 9.04
CA LEU A 166 2.37 -1.35 10.37
C LEU A 166 3.76 -1.97 10.24
N ALA A 167 3.87 -3.09 9.54
CA ALA A 167 5.14 -3.78 9.32
C ALA A 167 6.16 -2.88 8.59
N GLY A 168 5.71 -2.12 7.58
CA GLY A 168 6.57 -1.21 6.86
C GLY A 168 7.05 -0.04 7.70
N VAL A 169 6.18 0.55 8.52
CA VAL A 169 6.53 1.65 9.44
C VAL A 169 7.51 1.14 10.50
N ASP A 170 7.29 -0.03 11.09
CA ASP A 170 8.23 -0.64 12.05
C ASP A 170 9.61 -0.85 11.41
N GLN A 171 9.67 -1.42 10.20
CA GLN A 171 10.94 -1.56 9.48
C GLN A 171 11.60 -0.20 9.21
N GLY A 172 10.83 0.80 8.80
CA GLY A 172 11.32 2.17 8.58
C GLY A 172 11.91 2.79 9.84
N LEU A 173 11.23 2.66 10.98
CA LEU A 173 11.73 3.13 12.27
C LEU A 173 13.03 2.42 12.65
N ARG A 174 13.07 1.08 12.59
CA ARG A 174 14.27 0.29 12.95
C ARG A 174 15.48 0.65 12.10
N ARG A 175 15.33 0.76 10.78
CA ARG A 175 16.46 1.09 9.90
C ARG A 175 17.01 2.51 10.08
N ASN A 176 16.20 3.40 10.65
CA ASN A 176 16.60 4.76 11.01
C ASN A 176 17.04 4.91 12.48
N GLY A 177 17.22 3.80 13.21
CA GLY A 177 17.64 3.82 14.62
C GLY A 177 16.55 4.25 15.60
N LEU A 178 15.28 4.26 15.17
CA LEU A 178 14.11 4.70 15.93
C LEU A 178 13.22 3.53 16.38
N GLY A 179 13.75 2.31 16.44
CA GLY A 179 12.98 1.10 16.74
C GLY A 179 12.34 1.02 18.14
N THR A 180 12.63 1.97 19.02
CA THR A 180 12.00 2.09 20.35
C THR A 180 10.78 3.03 20.35
N ILE A 181 10.54 3.75 19.26
CA ILE A 181 9.40 4.65 19.13
C ILE A 181 8.09 3.82 19.10
N PRO A 182 7.11 4.13 19.97
CA PRO A 182 5.85 3.39 20.00
C PRO A 182 5.01 3.65 18.74
N ILE A 183 4.35 2.59 18.26
CA ILE A 183 3.37 2.67 17.18
C ILE A 183 2.00 2.38 17.79
N TYR A 184 1.08 3.32 17.65
CA TYR A 184 -0.31 3.15 18.04
C TYR A 184 -1.13 2.70 16.83
N ALA A 185 -1.57 1.44 16.88
CA ALA A 185 -2.41 0.83 15.85
C ALA A 185 -3.88 1.17 16.10
N ALA A 186 -4.53 1.83 15.16
CA ALA A 186 -5.96 2.16 15.22
C ALA A 186 -6.73 1.18 14.33
N GLU A 187 -7.74 0.53 14.90
CA GLU A 187 -8.65 -0.38 14.20
C GLU A 187 -10.10 0.04 14.47
N THR A 188 -11.00 -0.31 13.55
CA THR A 188 -12.43 -0.06 13.73
C THR A 188 -13.09 -1.26 14.43
N GLU A 189 -14.12 -1.00 15.24
CA GLU A 189 -14.93 -2.06 15.83
C GLU A 189 -15.50 -2.99 14.74
N GLY A 190 -15.40 -4.29 14.95
CA GLY A 190 -15.81 -5.32 14.00
C GLY A 190 -14.81 -5.63 12.87
N MET A 191 -13.68 -4.89 12.80
CA MET A 191 -12.62 -5.10 11.81
C MET A 191 -11.24 -5.09 12.46
N ALA A 192 -11.15 -5.49 13.72
CA ALA A 192 -9.93 -5.49 14.52
C ALA A 192 -9.13 -6.79 14.29
N SER A 193 -8.51 -6.91 13.13
CA SER A 193 -7.75 -8.11 12.73
C SER A 193 -6.39 -8.25 13.44
N PHE A 194 -5.84 -7.14 13.95
CA PHE A 194 -4.57 -7.13 14.67
C PHE A 194 -4.75 -7.40 16.18
N HIS A 195 -5.91 -7.01 16.72
CA HIS A 195 -6.25 -7.21 18.14
C HIS A 195 -6.91 -8.56 18.43
N ALA A 196 -7.30 -9.32 17.39
CA ALA A 196 -8.01 -10.60 17.50
C ALA A 196 -7.10 -11.74 18.00
#